data_3a76ecd9f0fdf52a58762a4d0083473e
#
_entry.id   3a76ecd9f0fdf52a58762a4d0083473e
#
_cell.length_a   1.000
_cell.length_b   1.000
_cell.length_c   1.000
_cell.angle_alpha   90.00
_cell.angle_beta   90.00
_cell.angle_gamma   90.00
#
_symmetry.space_group_name_H-M   'P 1'
#
loop_
_entity.id
_entity.type
_entity.pdbx_description
1 polymer ?
#
loop_
_entity_poly.entity_id
_entity_poly.type
_entity_poly.pdbx_seq_one_letter_code
_entity_poly.pdbx_strand_id
1 'polypeptide(L)'
;MGRRRSTTWDHISNVAIDLFATRGFDQVSVDDVAEAAGISRRTLFRYFPSKNALPWGDFDSHLAHLRDLLADFEPGVPIREALRAALLVFNAFDEAETARHRKRMRVILGTEALQAYSMTMYAGWRGVVADFVAKRLGASPTDLVPQTVAWTMLGVALSAYEYWLGDESVSLADALGASFDTVADGLRNLDGRAAPG
;
A
#
# COMPACT_ATOMS: atom_id res chain seq x y z
N MET A 1 -24.89 6.95 -2.81
CA MET A 1 -24.93 5.72 -3.64
C MET A 1 -23.56 5.02 -3.78
N GLY A 2 -22.47 5.54 -3.17
CA GLY A 2 -21.11 4.98 -3.20
C GLY A 2 -20.86 3.75 -2.33
N ARG A 3 -21.58 3.59 -1.22
CA ARG A 3 -21.37 2.55 -0.20
C ARG A 3 -21.56 1.09 -0.70
N ARG A 4 -22.41 0.87 -1.73
CA ARG A 4 -22.69 -0.47 -2.29
C ARG A 4 -21.54 -0.98 -3.20
N ARG A 5 -20.82 -0.10 -3.88
CA ARG A 5 -19.68 -0.48 -4.76
C ARG A 5 -18.46 -0.90 -3.96
N SER A 6 -18.10 -0.13 -2.96
CA SER A 6 -16.98 -0.41 -2.05
C SER A 6 -17.18 -1.78 -1.37
N THR A 7 -18.35 -2.05 -0.82
CA THR A 7 -18.66 -3.33 -0.16
C THR A 7 -18.47 -4.54 -1.08
N THR A 8 -18.76 -4.41 -2.39
CA THR A 8 -18.61 -5.51 -3.34
C THR A 8 -17.14 -5.75 -3.72
N TRP A 9 -16.34 -4.70 -3.93
CA TRP A 9 -14.90 -4.82 -4.16
C TRP A 9 -14.22 -5.49 -2.96
N ASP A 10 -14.48 -5.00 -1.77
CA ASP A 10 -13.90 -5.52 -0.53
C ASP A 10 -14.31 -6.97 -0.28
N HIS A 11 -15.58 -7.32 -0.51
CA HIS A 11 -16.04 -8.69 -0.34
C HIS A 11 -15.29 -9.66 -1.26
N ILE A 12 -15.21 -9.36 -2.57
CA ILE A 12 -14.52 -10.23 -3.53
C ILE A 12 -13.03 -10.33 -3.20
N SER A 13 -12.40 -9.20 -2.90
CA SER A 13 -10.97 -9.15 -2.53
C SER A 13 -10.69 -9.96 -1.26
N ASN A 14 -11.50 -9.83 -0.23
CA ASN A 14 -11.32 -10.58 1.02
C ASN A 14 -11.48 -12.10 0.82
N VAL A 15 -12.48 -12.52 0.05
CA VAL A 15 -12.66 -13.93 -0.32
C VAL A 15 -11.45 -14.46 -1.09
N ALA A 16 -10.92 -13.68 -2.04
CA ALA A 16 -9.74 -14.07 -2.80
C ALA A 16 -8.51 -14.22 -1.89
N ILE A 17 -8.29 -13.26 -0.97
CA ILE A 17 -7.17 -13.30 -0.03
C ILE A 17 -7.27 -14.52 0.90
N ASP A 18 -8.45 -14.84 1.40
CA ASP A 18 -8.66 -16.01 2.25
C ASP A 18 -8.33 -17.31 1.50
N LEU A 19 -8.77 -17.43 0.25
CA LEU A 19 -8.44 -18.59 -0.60
C LEU A 19 -6.93 -18.65 -0.92
N PHE A 20 -6.32 -17.54 -1.29
CA PHE A 20 -4.88 -17.49 -1.60
C PHE A 20 -4.02 -17.82 -0.39
N ALA A 21 -4.39 -17.33 0.79
CA ALA A 21 -3.67 -17.62 2.02
C ALA A 21 -3.77 -19.08 2.48
N THR A 22 -4.91 -19.74 2.20
CA THR A 22 -5.16 -21.13 2.66
C THR A 22 -4.72 -22.18 1.65
N ARG A 23 -4.90 -21.93 0.36
CA ARG A 23 -4.67 -22.90 -0.71
C ARG A 23 -3.44 -22.59 -1.58
N GLY A 24 -2.87 -21.38 -1.42
CA GLY A 24 -1.83 -20.86 -2.28
C GLY A 24 -2.39 -20.18 -3.54
N PHE A 25 -1.69 -19.12 -3.98
CA PHE A 25 -2.13 -18.32 -5.12
C PHE A 25 -2.31 -19.16 -6.39
N ASP A 26 -1.34 -20.00 -6.73
CA ASP A 26 -1.35 -20.76 -7.99
C ASP A 26 -2.46 -21.80 -8.06
N GLN A 27 -2.85 -22.37 -6.91
CA GLN A 27 -3.85 -23.43 -6.81
C GLN A 27 -5.31 -22.91 -6.83
N VAL A 28 -5.52 -21.61 -6.76
CA VAL A 28 -6.85 -20.99 -6.77
C VAL A 28 -7.13 -20.41 -8.15
N SER A 29 -8.21 -20.78 -8.77
CA SER A 29 -8.68 -20.19 -10.03
C SER A 29 -9.59 -18.98 -9.80
N VAL A 30 -9.82 -18.20 -10.86
CA VAL A 30 -10.82 -17.12 -10.82
C VAL A 30 -12.23 -17.67 -10.59
N ASP A 31 -12.51 -18.88 -11.07
CA ASP A 31 -13.80 -19.53 -10.89
C ASP A 31 -14.03 -19.94 -9.43
N ASP A 32 -12.98 -20.43 -8.73
CA ASP A 32 -13.05 -20.70 -7.28
C ASP A 32 -13.40 -19.43 -6.50
N VAL A 33 -12.79 -18.29 -6.85
CA VAL A 33 -13.07 -17.02 -6.19
C VAL A 33 -14.50 -16.54 -6.48
N ALA A 34 -14.95 -16.66 -7.73
CA ALA A 34 -16.31 -16.24 -8.11
C ALA A 34 -17.36 -17.08 -7.39
N GLU A 35 -17.19 -18.41 -7.33
CA GLU A 35 -18.06 -19.33 -6.60
C GLU A 35 -18.10 -19.00 -5.10
N ALA A 36 -16.93 -18.87 -4.46
CA ALA A 36 -16.84 -18.56 -3.04
C ALA A 36 -17.43 -17.19 -2.69
N ALA A 37 -17.32 -16.20 -3.60
CA ALA A 37 -17.92 -14.88 -3.44
C ALA A 37 -19.44 -14.83 -3.79
N GLY A 38 -20.02 -15.94 -4.25
CA GLY A 38 -21.44 -16.01 -4.64
C GLY A 38 -21.79 -15.19 -5.88
N ILE A 39 -20.85 -15.04 -6.82
CA ILE A 39 -21.01 -14.23 -8.04
C ILE A 39 -20.62 -15.03 -9.28
N SER A 40 -21.07 -14.58 -10.47
CA SER A 40 -20.59 -15.17 -11.71
C SER A 40 -19.18 -14.68 -12.07
N ARG A 41 -18.43 -15.51 -12.82
CA ARG A 41 -17.13 -15.12 -13.40
C ARG A 41 -17.22 -13.80 -14.18
N ARG A 42 -18.30 -13.60 -14.96
CA ARG A 42 -18.57 -12.35 -15.68
C ARG A 42 -18.68 -11.16 -14.73
N THR A 43 -19.35 -11.37 -13.59
CA THR A 43 -19.47 -10.33 -12.55
C THR A 43 -18.11 -10.00 -11.95
N LEU A 44 -17.27 -11.01 -11.65
CA LEU A 44 -15.93 -10.80 -11.12
C LEU A 44 -15.08 -9.95 -12.08
N PHE A 45 -15.04 -10.30 -13.37
CA PHE A 45 -14.25 -9.54 -14.36
C PHE A 45 -14.77 -8.13 -14.64
N ARG A 46 -15.97 -7.78 -14.21
CA ARG A 46 -16.45 -6.40 -14.24
C ARG A 46 -15.76 -5.53 -13.18
N TYR A 47 -15.33 -6.13 -12.09
CA TYR A 47 -14.62 -5.46 -10.99
C TYR A 47 -13.11 -5.57 -11.15
N PHE A 48 -12.59 -6.74 -11.44
CA PHE A 48 -11.16 -7.02 -11.45
C PHE A 48 -10.70 -7.48 -12.84
N PRO A 49 -9.72 -6.80 -13.46
CA PRO A 49 -9.26 -7.15 -14.80
C PRO A 49 -8.53 -8.49 -14.87
N SER A 50 -8.01 -8.98 -13.74
CA SER A 50 -7.25 -10.22 -13.67
C SER A 50 -7.27 -10.82 -12.26
N LYS A 51 -6.80 -12.07 -12.12
CA LYS A 51 -6.58 -12.71 -10.82
C LYS A 51 -5.58 -11.93 -9.95
N ASN A 52 -4.54 -11.36 -10.58
CA ASN A 52 -3.51 -10.60 -9.88
C ASN A 52 -4.04 -9.28 -9.29
N ALA A 53 -5.14 -8.75 -9.82
CA ALA A 53 -5.78 -7.54 -9.30
C ALA A 53 -6.60 -7.81 -8.03
N LEU A 54 -7.05 -9.04 -7.80
CA LEU A 54 -7.95 -9.39 -6.69
C LEU A 54 -7.45 -8.96 -5.30
N PRO A 55 -6.16 -9.17 -4.94
CA PRO A 55 -5.66 -8.78 -3.63
C PRO A 55 -5.64 -7.27 -3.38
N TRP A 56 -5.69 -6.46 -4.43
CA TRP A 56 -5.58 -4.99 -4.34
C TRP A 56 -6.91 -4.30 -4.03
N GLY A 57 -8.05 -5.00 -4.16
CA GLY A 57 -9.36 -4.40 -3.90
C GLY A 57 -9.65 -3.20 -4.80
N ASP A 58 -10.32 -2.18 -4.26
CA ASP A 58 -10.57 -0.91 -4.95
C ASP A 58 -9.37 0.04 -4.77
N PHE A 59 -8.25 -0.30 -5.41
CA PHE A 59 -7.02 0.46 -5.26
C PHE A 59 -7.11 1.89 -5.78
N ASP A 60 -7.93 2.15 -6.80
CA ASP A 60 -8.14 3.50 -7.34
C ASP A 60 -8.80 4.43 -6.29
N SER A 61 -9.75 3.91 -5.53
CA SER A 61 -10.34 4.65 -4.40
C SER A 61 -9.33 4.91 -3.28
N HIS A 62 -8.42 3.97 -3.01
CA HIS A 62 -7.33 4.19 -2.07
C HIS A 62 -6.36 5.28 -2.55
N LEU A 63 -6.02 5.30 -3.85
CA LEU A 63 -5.18 6.36 -4.41
C LEU A 63 -5.89 7.73 -4.37
N ALA A 64 -7.20 7.77 -4.62
CA ALA A 64 -7.98 9.01 -4.49
C ALA A 64 -7.93 9.53 -3.04
N HIS A 65 -8.11 8.65 -2.05
CA HIS A 65 -8.00 9.01 -0.63
C HIS A 65 -6.60 9.55 -0.28
N LEU A 66 -5.53 8.95 -0.78
CA LEU A 66 -4.18 9.48 -0.56
C LEU A 66 -3.99 10.87 -1.18
N ARG A 67 -4.55 11.13 -2.37
CA ARG A 67 -4.53 12.46 -2.99
C ARG A 67 -5.23 13.49 -2.12
N ASP A 68 -6.41 13.15 -1.61
CA ASP A 68 -7.19 14.03 -0.74
C ASP A 68 -6.43 14.33 0.56
N LEU A 69 -5.89 13.31 1.23
CA LEU A 69 -5.05 13.49 2.43
C LEU A 69 -3.87 14.44 2.18
N LEU A 70 -3.18 14.29 1.06
CA LEU A 70 -2.04 15.15 0.73
C LEU A 70 -2.49 16.56 0.33
N ALA A 71 -3.66 16.71 -0.28
CA ALA A 71 -4.20 18.01 -0.69
C ALA A 71 -4.68 18.85 0.51
N ASP A 72 -5.07 18.22 1.60
CA ASP A 72 -5.56 18.87 2.81
C ASP A 72 -4.47 19.55 3.63
N PHE A 73 -3.19 19.25 3.37
CA PHE A 73 -2.09 19.93 4.09
C PHE A 73 -1.91 21.36 3.63
N GLU A 74 -1.95 22.29 4.59
CA GLU A 74 -1.66 23.69 4.36
C GLU A 74 -0.30 23.91 3.66
N PRO A 75 -0.16 24.92 2.79
CA PRO A 75 1.07 25.17 2.06
C PRO A 75 2.30 25.39 2.96
N GLY A 76 2.11 25.88 4.20
CA GLY A 76 3.17 26.14 5.17
C GLY A 76 3.72 24.89 5.88
N VAL A 77 3.01 23.75 5.82
CA VAL A 77 3.48 22.50 6.42
C VAL A 77 4.67 21.97 5.62
N PRO A 78 5.82 21.65 6.22
CA PRO A 78 6.96 21.09 5.51
C PRO A 78 6.59 19.79 4.76
N ILE A 79 7.13 19.61 3.54
CA ILE A 79 6.86 18.42 2.70
C ILE A 79 7.13 17.13 3.49
N ARG A 80 8.22 17.08 4.26
CA ARG A 80 8.60 15.93 5.10
C ARG A 80 7.48 15.57 6.10
N GLU A 81 6.95 16.56 6.78
CA GLU A 81 5.91 16.36 7.79
C GLU A 81 4.59 15.92 7.16
N ALA A 82 4.21 16.53 6.03
CA ALA A 82 3.02 16.13 5.28
C ALA A 82 3.13 14.69 4.77
N LEU A 83 4.27 14.29 4.21
CA LEU A 83 4.48 12.92 3.72
C LEU A 83 4.47 11.90 4.87
N ARG A 84 5.11 12.21 5.99
CA ARG A 84 5.09 11.35 7.18
C ARG A 84 3.68 11.14 7.71
N ALA A 85 2.95 12.22 7.89
CA ALA A 85 1.59 12.18 8.40
C ALA A 85 0.65 11.42 7.43
N ALA A 86 0.72 11.72 6.13
CA ALA A 86 -0.06 11.02 5.12
C ALA A 86 0.26 9.52 5.08
N LEU A 87 1.53 9.13 5.19
CA LEU A 87 1.94 7.73 5.22
C LEU A 87 1.31 6.99 6.42
N LEU A 88 1.34 7.58 7.60
CA LEU A 88 0.77 6.99 8.81
C LEU A 88 -0.76 6.93 8.75
N VAL A 89 -1.43 8.01 8.35
CA VAL A 89 -2.90 8.06 8.25
C VAL A 89 -3.42 7.11 7.18
N PHE A 90 -2.77 7.08 6.01
CA PHE A 90 -3.15 6.18 4.91
C PHE A 90 -3.07 4.69 5.29
N ASN A 91 -2.18 4.33 6.21
CA ASN A 91 -1.98 2.97 6.69
C ASN A 91 -2.54 2.73 8.11
N ALA A 92 -3.42 3.61 8.58
CA ALA A 92 -4.09 3.43 9.86
C ALA A 92 -5.32 2.51 9.70
N PHE A 93 -5.29 1.36 10.35
CA PHE A 93 -6.36 0.37 10.36
C PHE A 93 -6.82 0.11 11.80
N ASP A 94 -8.10 -0.21 11.98
CA ASP A 94 -8.55 -0.79 13.25
C ASP A 94 -7.98 -2.22 13.45
N GLU A 95 -8.18 -2.79 14.64
CA GLU A 95 -7.58 -4.09 14.98
C GLU A 95 -8.05 -5.22 14.03
N ALA A 96 -9.35 -5.25 13.72
CA ALA A 96 -9.93 -6.26 12.83
C ALA A 96 -9.43 -6.11 11.39
N GLU A 97 -9.31 -4.88 10.91
CA GLU A 97 -8.76 -4.57 9.60
C GLU A 97 -7.26 -4.82 9.54
N THR A 98 -6.52 -4.56 10.62
CA THR A 98 -5.07 -4.82 10.71
C THR A 98 -4.75 -6.29 10.48
N ALA A 99 -5.47 -7.22 11.12
CA ALA A 99 -5.26 -8.66 10.92
C ALA A 99 -5.53 -9.07 9.46
N ARG A 100 -6.58 -8.53 8.85
CA ARG A 100 -6.93 -8.76 7.45
C ARG A 100 -5.88 -8.16 6.50
N HIS A 101 -5.43 -6.94 6.79
CA HIS A 101 -4.40 -6.27 6.02
C HIS A 101 -3.06 -7.01 6.09
N ARG A 102 -2.68 -7.52 7.27
CA ARG A 102 -1.50 -8.38 7.44
C ARG A 102 -1.57 -9.64 6.56
N LYS A 103 -2.72 -10.32 6.54
CA LYS A 103 -2.95 -11.46 5.65
C LYS A 103 -2.79 -11.08 4.18
N ARG A 104 -3.40 -9.95 3.77
CA ARG A 104 -3.29 -9.40 2.41
C ARG A 104 -1.85 -9.15 2.00
N MET A 105 -1.10 -8.47 2.83
CA MET A 105 0.29 -8.12 2.53
C MET A 105 1.21 -9.35 2.51
N ARG A 106 0.98 -10.36 3.37
CA ARG A 106 1.67 -11.65 3.27
C ARG A 106 1.44 -12.33 1.92
N VAL A 107 0.23 -12.32 1.40
CA VAL A 107 -0.09 -12.88 0.08
C VAL A 107 0.59 -12.08 -1.02
N ILE A 108 0.48 -10.75 -1.00
CA ILE A 108 1.05 -9.88 -2.05
C ILE A 108 2.57 -9.99 -2.07
N LEU A 109 3.24 -9.82 -0.93
CA LEU A 109 4.70 -9.78 -0.85
C LEU A 109 5.33 -11.19 -0.88
N GLY A 110 4.58 -12.24 -0.54
CA GLY A 110 5.04 -13.62 -0.56
C GLY A 110 4.82 -14.36 -1.89
N THR A 111 4.15 -13.73 -2.88
CA THR A 111 3.81 -14.38 -4.16
C THR A 111 4.52 -13.68 -5.32
N GLU A 112 5.42 -14.37 -6.02
CA GLU A 112 6.23 -13.79 -7.11
C GLU A 112 5.38 -13.14 -8.22
N ALA A 113 4.31 -13.82 -8.66
CA ALA A 113 3.40 -13.30 -9.68
C ALA A 113 2.68 -12.01 -9.23
N LEU A 114 2.41 -11.86 -7.94
CA LEU A 114 1.79 -10.67 -7.37
C LEU A 114 2.82 -9.55 -7.19
N GLN A 115 4.07 -9.85 -6.86
CA GLN A 115 5.14 -8.83 -6.78
C GLN A 115 5.35 -8.14 -8.13
N ALA A 116 5.38 -8.92 -9.24
CA ALA A 116 5.47 -8.35 -10.57
C ALA A 116 4.28 -7.43 -10.89
N TYR A 117 3.06 -7.83 -10.56
CA TYR A 117 1.86 -7.02 -10.74
C TYR A 117 1.85 -5.77 -9.84
N SER A 118 2.40 -5.89 -8.62
CA SER A 118 2.52 -4.80 -7.65
C SER A 118 3.26 -3.59 -8.21
N MET A 119 4.22 -3.78 -9.10
CA MET A 119 4.94 -2.68 -9.75
C MET A 119 4.00 -1.72 -10.49
N THR A 120 2.91 -2.25 -11.08
CA THR A 120 1.87 -1.42 -11.72
C THR A 120 1.08 -0.61 -10.69
N MET A 121 0.71 -1.25 -9.57
CA MET A 121 0.00 -0.59 -8.47
C MET A 121 0.88 0.49 -7.81
N TYR A 122 2.13 0.14 -7.54
CA TYR A 122 3.11 1.07 -6.96
C TYR A 122 3.42 2.26 -7.89
N ALA A 123 3.33 2.09 -9.20
CA ALA A 123 3.47 3.22 -10.12
C ALA A 123 2.37 4.28 -9.92
N GLY A 124 1.12 3.86 -9.73
CA GLY A 124 0.01 4.76 -9.39
C GLY A 124 0.24 5.48 -8.06
N TRP A 125 0.65 4.73 -7.03
CA TRP A 125 0.93 5.30 -5.70
C TRP A 125 2.08 6.31 -5.74
N ARG A 126 3.19 5.98 -6.42
CA ARG A 126 4.32 6.91 -6.60
C ARG A 126 3.91 8.16 -7.38
N GLY A 127 3.02 8.00 -8.37
CA GLY A 127 2.46 9.14 -9.11
C GLY A 127 1.80 10.15 -8.18
N VAL A 128 0.98 9.70 -7.23
CA VAL A 128 0.32 10.58 -6.25
C VAL A 128 1.35 11.34 -5.39
N VAL A 129 2.38 10.65 -4.91
CA VAL A 129 3.45 11.29 -4.12
C VAL A 129 4.25 12.29 -4.97
N ALA A 130 4.62 11.91 -6.20
CA ALA A 130 5.37 12.78 -7.11
C ALA A 130 4.58 14.05 -7.47
N ASP A 131 3.27 13.92 -7.74
CA ASP A 131 2.36 15.05 -8.02
C ASP A 131 2.31 16.03 -6.84
N PHE A 132 2.18 15.52 -5.61
CA PHE A 132 2.18 16.35 -4.42
C PHE A 132 3.50 17.12 -4.25
N VAL A 133 4.63 16.42 -4.34
CA VAL A 133 5.96 17.03 -4.19
C VAL A 133 6.21 18.06 -5.28
N ALA A 134 5.88 17.74 -6.53
CA ALA A 134 6.03 18.64 -7.66
C ALA A 134 5.22 19.93 -7.48
N LYS A 135 3.94 19.80 -7.08
CA LYS A 135 3.08 20.95 -6.78
C LYS A 135 3.68 21.85 -5.70
N ARG A 136 4.26 21.28 -4.65
CA ARG A 136 4.86 22.01 -3.53
C ARG A 136 6.16 22.72 -3.92
N LEU A 137 6.91 22.19 -4.89
CA LEU A 137 8.18 22.74 -5.38
C LEU A 137 8.04 23.62 -6.62
N GLY A 138 6.85 23.70 -7.22
CA GLY A 138 6.67 24.36 -8.53
C GLY A 138 7.41 23.66 -9.67
N ALA A 139 7.51 22.33 -9.60
CA ALA A 139 8.26 21.47 -10.51
C ALA A 139 7.31 20.55 -11.33
N SER A 140 7.87 19.79 -12.30
CA SER A 140 7.14 18.71 -12.96
C SER A 140 7.13 17.43 -12.11
N PRO A 141 6.03 16.65 -12.09
CA PRO A 141 6.02 15.34 -11.44
C PRO A 141 7.08 14.36 -11.99
N THR A 142 7.54 14.60 -13.22
CA THR A 142 8.57 13.78 -13.89
C THR A 142 10.00 14.24 -13.59
N ASP A 143 10.19 15.35 -12.91
CA ASP A 143 11.51 15.84 -12.52
C ASP A 143 12.17 14.91 -11.50
N LEU A 144 13.50 14.96 -11.45
CA LEU A 144 14.31 14.07 -10.64
C LEU A 144 13.91 14.08 -9.16
N VAL A 145 13.71 15.27 -8.57
CA VAL A 145 13.43 15.39 -7.12
C VAL A 145 12.08 14.79 -6.75
N PRO A 146 10.94 15.13 -7.40
CA PRO A 146 9.65 14.46 -7.14
C PRO A 146 9.71 12.94 -7.32
N GLN A 147 10.39 12.46 -8.39
CA GLN A 147 10.53 11.02 -8.63
C GLN A 147 11.39 10.35 -7.57
N THR A 148 12.51 10.97 -7.16
CA THR A 148 13.36 10.42 -6.09
C THR A 148 12.61 10.31 -4.78
N VAL A 149 11.87 11.33 -4.39
CA VAL A 149 11.04 11.31 -3.17
C VAL A 149 9.99 10.20 -3.25
N ALA A 150 9.30 10.08 -4.38
CA ALA A 150 8.26 9.04 -4.56
C ALA A 150 8.83 7.61 -4.47
N TRP A 151 9.99 7.34 -5.06
CA TRP A 151 10.68 6.06 -4.94
C TRP A 151 11.18 5.80 -3.51
N THR A 152 11.72 6.81 -2.85
CA THR A 152 12.17 6.72 -1.46
C THR A 152 11.01 6.38 -0.53
N MET A 153 9.87 7.07 -0.70
CA MET A 153 8.67 6.80 0.10
C MET A 153 8.12 5.40 -0.12
N LEU A 154 8.16 4.88 -1.35
CA LEU A 154 7.79 3.49 -1.62
C LEU A 154 8.74 2.51 -0.90
N GLY A 155 10.05 2.76 -0.96
CA GLY A 155 11.05 1.95 -0.25
C GLY A 155 10.83 1.96 1.27
N VAL A 156 10.54 3.13 1.86
CA VAL A 156 10.16 3.28 3.27
C VAL A 156 8.94 2.42 3.61
N ALA A 157 7.88 2.49 2.79
CA ALA A 157 6.66 1.73 3.04
C ALA A 157 6.92 0.21 2.94
N LEU A 158 7.61 -0.25 1.89
CA LEU A 158 7.87 -1.68 1.68
C LEU A 158 8.76 -2.27 2.77
N SER A 159 9.85 -1.59 3.17
CA SER A 159 10.72 -2.07 4.26
C SER A 159 9.96 -2.15 5.59
N ALA A 160 9.08 -1.19 5.87
CA ALA A 160 8.24 -1.23 7.06
C ALA A 160 7.24 -2.40 7.02
N TYR A 161 6.63 -2.67 5.85
CA TYR A 161 5.74 -3.82 5.69
C TYR A 161 6.47 -5.16 5.86
N GLU A 162 7.63 -5.34 5.27
CA GLU A 162 8.43 -6.55 5.40
C GLU A 162 8.81 -6.80 6.88
N TYR A 163 9.27 -5.76 7.57
CA TYR A 163 9.60 -5.84 8.99
C TYR A 163 8.38 -6.19 9.85
N TRP A 164 7.26 -5.48 9.65
CA TRP A 164 6.00 -5.73 10.35
C TRP A 164 5.43 -7.13 10.12
N LEU A 165 5.59 -7.69 8.91
CA LEU A 165 5.15 -9.05 8.61
C LEU A 165 6.01 -10.11 9.29
N GLY A 166 7.27 -9.81 9.59
CA GLY A 166 8.22 -10.68 10.27
C GLY A 166 8.07 -10.71 11.79
N ASP A 167 7.48 -9.66 12.38
CA ASP A 167 7.32 -9.55 13.84
C ASP A 167 5.89 -9.10 14.20
N GLU A 168 5.15 -9.99 14.87
CA GLU A 168 3.77 -9.72 15.28
C GLU A 168 3.65 -8.77 16.48
N SER A 169 4.74 -8.56 17.23
CA SER A 169 4.78 -7.63 18.36
C SER A 169 4.88 -6.15 17.94
N VAL A 170 5.31 -5.89 16.70
CA VAL A 170 5.48 -4.55 16.17
C VAL A 170 4.19 -4.03 15.56
N SER A 171 3.83 -2.77 15.81
CA SER A 171 2.74 -2.11 15.09
C SER A 171 3.20 -1.63 13.71
N LEU A 172 2.28 -1.62 12.72
CA LEU A 172 2.60 -1.08 11.40
C LEU A 172 2.96 0.42 11.47
N ALA A 173 2.29 1.16 12.33
CA ALA A 173 2.55 2.60 12.52
C ALA A 173 3.97 2.85 13.04
N ASP A 174 4.44 2.04 14.01
CA ASP A 174 5.81 2.16 14.54
C ASP A 174 6.84 1.80 13.48
N ALA A 175 6.62 0.71 12.72
CA ALA A 175 7.50 0.30 11.63
C ALA A 175 7.61 1.38 10.55
N LEU A 176 6.47 1.95 10.11
CA LEU A 176 6.42 3.04 9.12
C LEU A 176 7.11 4.30 9.63
N GLY A 177 6.83 4.69 10.88
CA GLY A 177 7.47 5.85 11.51
C GLY A 177 8.99 5.69 11.58
N ALA A 178 9.47 4.57 12.13
CA ALA A 178 10.90 4.30 12.26
C ALA A 178 11.62 4.23 10.90
N SER A 179 10.99 3.58 9.90
CA SER A 179 11.54 3.50 8.55
C SER A 179 11.62 4.89 7.90
N PHE A 180 10.57 5.70 8.04
CA PHE A 180 10.55 7.07 7.53
C PHE A 180 11.64 7.93 8.21
N ASP A 181 11.70 7.92 9.53
CA ASP A 181 12.64 8.73 10.30
C ASP A 181 14.09 8.35 9.99
N THR A 182 14.38 7.06 9.75
CA THR A 182 15.71 6.60 9.30
C THR A 182 16.18 7.28 8.01
N VAL A 183 15.28 7.44 7.03
CA VAL A 183 15.62 8.09 5.76
C VAL A 183 15.62 9.62 5.91
N ALA A 184 14.65 10.19 6.65
CA ALA A 184 14.50 11.62 6.83
C ALA A 184 15.68 12.25 7.59
N ASP A 185 16.25 11.52 8.57
CA ASP A 185 17.43 11.94 9.32
C ASP A 185 18.74 11.73 8.54
N GLY A 186 18.66 11.01 7.44
CA GLY A 186 19.77 10.66 6.58
C GLY A 186 20.72 9.59 7.18
N LEU A 187 21.57 9.05 6.34
CA LEU A 187 22.49 7.97 6.72
C LEU A 187 23.55 8.40 7.77
N ARG A 188 23.71 9.69 7.99
CA ARG A 188 24.67 10.26 8.98
C ARG A 188 24.44 9.73 10.40
N ASN A 189 23.21 9.38 10.77
CA ASN A 189 22.89 8.88 12.10
C ASN A 189 23.18 7.39 12.27
N LEU A 190 23.52 6.66 11.20
CA LEU A 190 23.86 5.25 11.28
C LEU A 190 25.29 5.04 11.81
N ASP A 191 26.20 5.98 11.57
CA ASP A 191 27.60 5.89 12.00
C ASP A 191 27.75 5.96 13.54
N GLY A 192 26.75 6.50 14.27
CA GLY A 192 26.72 6.56 15.72
C GLY A 192 26.02 5.39 16.42
N ARG A 193 25.37 4.50 15.68
CA ARG A 193 24.75 3.29 16.21
C ARG A 193 25.73 2.12 16.12
N ALA A 194 26.84 2.19 16.92
CA ALA A 194 27.66 1.01 17.15
C ALA A 194 26.79 -0.10 17.73
N ALA A 195 26.90 -1.32 17.19
CA ALA A 195 26.20 -2.47 17.69
C ALA A 195 26.39 -2.61 19.19
N PRO A 196 25.35 -2.95 19.97
CA PRO A 196 25.55 -3.33 21.35
C PRO A 196 26.44 -4.57 21.37
N GLY A 197 27.59 -4.44 22.08
CA GLY A 197 28.57 -5.52 22.29
C GLY A 197 27.99 -6.68 23.10
#